data_aff708107ff79d418fb127b5ce551eca
#
_entry.id   aff708107ff79d418fb127b5ce551eca
#
_cell.length_a   1.000
_cell.length_b   1.000
_cell.length_c   1.000
_cell.angle_alpha   90.00
_cell.angle_beta   90.00
_cell.angle_gamma   90.00
#
_symmetry.space_group_name_H-M   'P 1'
#
loop_
_entity.id
_entity.type
_entity.pdbx_description
1 polymer ?
#
loop_
_entity_poly.entity_id
_entity_poly.type
_entity_poly.pdbx_seq_one_letter_code
_entity_poly.pdbx_strand_id
1 'polypeptide(L)'
;QRQMCIRDSTKSRRINTLVISAILTSEKADTICLAPEIKKPFDELHSFMFEKVYTNPRCKGEEGKAIDILKHMYEHFVRHPDDLPEEYALICEEEGAERAACDYIAGMSDSYALRVFDALFIPRSWRV
;
A
#
# COMPACT_ATOMS: atom_id res chain seq x y z
N GLN A 1 -2.90 -31.08 14.23
CA GLN A 1 -1.50 -30.83 14.67
C GLN A 1 -0.70 -29.92 13.72
N ARG A 2 -0.95 -29.94 12.39
CA ARG A 2 -0.20 -29.09 11.42
C ARG A 2 -0.67 -27.63 11.38
N GLN A 3 -1.91 -27.32 11.74
CA GLN A 3 -2.39 -25.93 11.88
C GLN A 3 -1.70 -25.16 13.02
N MET A 4 -1.23 -25.86 14.06
CA MET A 4 -0.47 -25.26 15.17
C MET A 4 0.89 -24.68 14.71
N CYS A 5 1.58 -25.30 13.74
CA CYS A 5 2.89 -24.82 13.28
C CYS A 5 2.88 -23.44 12.62
N ILE A 6 1.77 -23.07 11.97
CA ILE A 6 1.64 -21.73 11.34
C ILE A 6 1.23 -20.70 12.40
N ARG A 7 0.44 -21.11 13.40
CA ARG A 7 -0.11 -20.22 14.43
C ARG A 7 0.94 -19.80 15.47
N ASP A 8 1.87 -20.69 15.81
CA ASP A 8 2.91 -20.44 16.84
C ASP A 8 4.25 -20.01 16.28
N SER A 9 4.37 -19.84 14.95
CA SER A 9 5.61 -19.43 14.32
C SER A 9 5.79 -17.92 14.32
N THR A 10 7.03 -17.46 14.45
CA THR A 10 7.37 -16.04 14.27
C THR A 10 7.01 -15.56 12.86
N LYS A 11 6.83 -14.24 12.66
CA LYS A 11 6.55 -13.63 11.35
C LYS A 11 7.55 -14.13 10.28
N SER A 12 8.85 -14.16 10.60
CA SER A 12 9.91 -14.61 9.70
C SER A 12 9.74 -16.08 9.29
N ARG A 13 9.39 -16.97 10.22
CA ARG A 13 9.16 -18.39 9.91
C ARG A 13 7.97 -18.59 8.98
N ARG A 14 6.87 -17.85 9.20
CA ARG A 14 5.68 -17.91 8.31
C ARG A 14 6.01 -17.49 6.89
N ILE A 15 6.73 -16.36 6.74
CA ILE A 15 7.17 -15.87 5.43
C ILE A 15 8.08 -16.90 4.76
N ASN A 16 9.07 -17.42 5.48
CA ASN A 16 9.98 -18.45 4.96
C ASN A 16 9.24 -19.71 4.49
N THR A 17 8.26 -20.21 5.27
CA THR A 17 7.44 -21.36 4.90
C THR A 17 6.70 -21.13 3.59
N LEU A 18 6.09 -19.95 3.41
CA LEU A 18 5.38 -19.60 2.19
C LEU A 18 6.32 -19.51 0.99
N VAL A 19 7.47 -18.83 1.14
CA VAL A 19 8.47 -18.68 0.07
C VAL A 19 9.04 -20.02 -0.34
N ILE A 20 9.49 -20.85 0.61
CA ILE A 20 10.04 -22.17 0.30
C ILE A 20 8.98 -23.07 -0.33
N SER A 21 7.74 -23.05 0.16
CA SER A 21 6.64 -23.81 -0.45
C SER A 21 6.40 -23.37 -1.89
N ALA A 22 6.37 -22.05 -2.17
CA ALA A 22 6.21 -21.54 -3.52
C ALA A 22 7.33 -22.01 -4.44
N ILE A 23 8.59 -21.89 -4.04
CA ILE A 23 9.75 -22.30 -4.84
C ILE A 23 9.69 -23.80 -5.15
N LEU A 24 9.63 -24.66 -4.12
CA LEU A 24 9.73 -26.11 -4.29
C LEU A 24 8.52 -26.72 -5.03
N THR A 25 7.33 -26.11 -4.89
CA THR A 25 6.14 -26.63 -5.57
C THR A 25 6.09 -26.15 -7.01
N SER A 26 6.48 -24.91 -7.28
CA SER A 26 6.46 -24.33 -8.62
C SER A 26 7.58 -24.88 -9.52
N GLU A 27 8.70 -25.37 -8.96
CA GLU A 27 9.78 -26.01 -9.73
C GLU A 27 9.28 -27.19 -10.59
N LYS A 28 8.19 -27.84 -10.14
CA LYS A 28 7.58 -29.00 -10.81
C LYS A 28 6.25 -28.70 -11.49
N ALA A 29 5.90 -27.44 -11.62
CA ALA A 29 4.63 -26.99 -12.17
C ALA A 29 4.86 -25.89 -13.23
N ASP A 30 3.92 -25.75 -14.14
CA ASP A 30 3.96 -24.70 -15.18
C ASP A 30 3.55 -23.31 -14.68
N THR A 31 3.12 -23.22 -13.41
CA THR A 31 2.63 -21.98 -12.79
C THR A 31 3.15 -21.85 -11.37
N ILE A 32 3.19 -20.61 -10.87
CA ILE A 32 3.55 -20.35 -9.47
C ILE A 32 2.42 -20.85 -8.56
N CYS A 33 2.74 -21.79 -7.66
CA CYS A 33 1.78 -22.39 -6.76
C CYS A 33 2.36 -22.71 -5.37
N LEU A 34 1.49 -22.87 -4.40
CA LEU A 34 1.82 -23.34 -3.06
C LEU A 34 1.44 -24.83 -2.92
N ALA A 35 2.17 -25.56 -2.09
CA ALA A 35 1.78 -26.90 -1.71
C ALA A 35 0.34 -26.90 -1.10
N PRO A 36 -0.51 -27.87 -1.43
CA PRO A 36 -1.93 -27.88 -1.00
C PRO A 36 -2.13 -27.73 0.50
N GLU A 37 -1.24 -28.32 1.31
CA GLU A 37 -1.26 -28.22 2.77
C GLU A 37 -0.93 -26.81 3.31
N ILE A 38 -0.25 -26.00 2.52
CA ILE A 38 0.07 -24.60 2.84
C ILE A 38 -0.97 -23.67 2.22
N LYS A 39 -1.41 -23.97 0.99
CA LYS A 39 -2.38 -23.13 0.27
C LYS A 39 -3.71 -23.02 1.01
N LYS A 40 -4.25 -24.13 1.46
CA LYS A 40 -5.57 -24.14 2.13
C LYS A 40 -5.62 -23.24 3.38
N PRO A 41 -4.73 -23.36 4.38
CA PRO A 41 -4.71 -22.44 5.52
C PRO A 41 -4.40 -20.99 5.12
N PHE A 42 -3.62 -20.77 4.06
CA PHE A 42 -3.34 -19.45 3.53
C PHE A 42 -4.60 -18.78 2.96
N ASP A 43 -5.36 -19.51 2.14
CA ASP A 43 -6.60 -19.02 1.55
C ASP A 43 -7.67 -18.76 2.62
N GLU A 44 -7.78 -19.62 3.63
CA GLU A 44 -8.69 -19.43 4.77
C GLU A 44 -8.34 -18.17 5.58
N LEU A 45 -7.04 -17.95 5.85
CA LEU A 45 -6.58 -16.74 6.54
C LEU A 45 -6.81 -15.50 5.69
N HIS A 46 -6.51 -15.56 4.39
CA HIS A 46 -6.71 -14.46 3.46
C HIS A 46 -8.20 -14.04 3.42
N SER A 47 -9.11 -15.01 3.27
CA SER A 47 -10.56 -14.76 3.27
C SER A 47 -11.02 -14.15 4.60
N PHE A 48 -10.56 -14.68 5.73
CA PHE A 48 -10.86 -14.13 7.05
C PHE A 48 -10.38 -12.69 7.20
N MET A 49 -9.14 -12.41 6.80
CA MET A 49 -8.57 -11.05 6.87
C MET A 49 -9.36 -10.08 5.98
N PHE A 50 -9.71 -10.52 4.77
CA PHE A 50 -10.48 -9.70 3.85
C PHE A 50 -11.87 -9.38 4.42
N GLU A 51 -12.62 -10.41 4.86
CA GLU A 51 -13.99 -10.25 5.35
C GLU A 51 -14.10 -9.55 6.71
N LYS A 52 -13.17 -9.80 7.63
CA LYS A 52 -13.29 -9.35 9.02
C LYS A 52 -12.41 -8.16 9.38
N VAL A 53 -11.34 -7.94 8.65
CA VAL A 53 -10.39 -6.86 8.93
C VAL A 53 -10.48 -5.76 7.88
N TYR A 54 -10.19 -6.06 6.63
CA TYR A 54 -10.11 -5.02 5.59
C TYR A 54 -11.47 -4.42 5.20
N THR A 55 -12.56 -5.18 5.29
CA THR A 55 -13.92 -4.67 5.05
C THR A 55 -14.62 -4.14 6.30
N ASN A 56 -13.92 -4.11 7.45
CA ASN A 56 -14.49 -3.63 8.69
C ASN A 56 -14.84 -2.13 8.59
N PRO A 57 -16.08 -1.72 8.95
CA PRO A 57 -16.51 -0.34 8.89
C PRO A 57 -15.61 0.66 9.65
N ARG A 58 -14.92 0.19 10.72
CA ARG A 58 -13.95 1.03 11.45
C ARG A 58 -12.71 1.37 10.61
N CYS A 59 -12.25 0.44 9.77
CA CYS A 59 -11.15 0.69 8.85
C CYS A 59 -11.61 1.52 7.66
N LYS A 60 -12.82 1.22 7.12
CA LYS A 60 -13.40 1.96 5.99
C LYS A 60 -13.84 3.39 6.31
N GLY A 61 -14.10 3.71 7.57
CA GLY A 61 -14.52 5.05 7.98
C GLY A 61 -13.50 6.15 7.65
N GLU A 62 -12.22 5.82 7.61
CA GLU A 62 -11.14 6.75 7.28
C GLU A 62 -10.72 6.70 5.79
N GLU A 63 -11.10 5.64 5.07
CA GLU A 63 -10.72 5.44 3.66
C GLU A 63 -11.24 6.57 2.75
N GLY A 64 -12.48 7.01 2.97
CA GLY A 64 -13.06 8.14 2.23
C GLY A 64 -12.26 9.43 2.42
N LYS A 65 -11.83 9.72 3.64
CA LYS A 65 -11.00 10.91 3.94
C LYS A 65 -9.62 10.80 3.29
N ALA A 66 -9.01 9.61 3.30
CA ALA A 66 -7.73 9.39 2.63
C ALA A 66 -7.85 9.59 1.11
N ILE A 67 -8.91 9.09 0.49
CA ILE A 67 -9.18 9.31 -0.94
C ILE A 67 -9.35 10.80 -1.25
N ASP A 68 -10.07 11.54 -0.41
CA ASP A 68 -10.27 12.98 -0.61
C ASP A 68 -8.95 13.76 -0.48
N ILE A 69 -8.11 13.41 0.50
CA ILE A 69 -6.76 13.99 0.66
C ILE A 69 -5.92 13.75 -0.61
N LEU A 70 -5.87 12.52 -1.10
CA LEU A 70 -5.10 12.17 -2.31
C LEU A 70 -5.60 12.90 -3.55
N LYS A 71 -6.93 13.02 -3.73
CA LYS A 71 -7.52 13.78 -4.85
C LYS A 71 -7.13 15.27 -4.80
N HIS A 72 -7.25 15.91 -3.64
CA HIS A 72 -6.88 17.32 -3.50
C HIS A 72 -5.40 17.55 -3.79
N MET A 73 -4.52 16.66 -3.27
CA MET A 73 -3.08 16.74 -3.55
C MET A 73 -2.78 16.55 -5.04
N TYR A 74 -3.40 15.56 -5.68
CA TYR A 74 -3.25 15.31 -7.11
C TYR A 74 -3.68 16.52 -7.95
N GLU A 75 -4.86 17.06 -7.70
CA GLU A 75 -5.37 18.24 -8.39
C GLU A 75 -4.47 19.47 -8.16
N HIS A 76 -3.89 19.60 -6.97
CA HIS A 76 -2.96 20.68 -6.66
C HIS A 76 -1.68 20.57 -7.51
N PHE A 77 -1.00 19.43 -7.48
CA PHE A 77 0.26 19.23 -8.20
C PHE A 77 0.10 19.24 -9.73
N VAL A 78 -1.05 18.80 -10.24
CA VAL A 78 -1.35 18.95 -11.68
C VAL A 78 -1.50 20.41 -12.09
N ARG A 79 -2.12 21.25 -11.24
CA ARG A 79 -2.29 22.70 -11.50
C ARG A 79 -1.04 23.52 -11.21
N HIS A 80 -0.23 23.05 -10.27
CA HIS A 80 0.98 23.72 -9.77
C HIS A 80 2.18 22.75 -9.81
N PRO A 81 2.66 22.37 -11.00
CA PRO A 81 3.77 21.42 -11.12
C PRO A 81 5.09 21.94 -10.52
N ASP A 82 5.23 23.25 -10.37
CA ASP A 82 6.39 23.87 -9.72
C ASP A 82 6.46 23.58 -8.21
N ASP A 83 5.38 23.11 -7.60
CA ASP A 83 5.35 22.67 -6.21
C ASP A 83 5.82 21.22 -6.01
N LEU A 84 6.05 20.47 -7.11
CA LEU A 84 6.66 19.16 -7.06
C LEU A 84 8.15 19.24 -6.70
N PRO A 85 8.71 18.24 -6.00
CA PRO A 85 10.15 18.16 -5.79
C PRO A 85 10.93 18.11 -7.11
N GLU A 86 12.13 18.70 -7.12
CA GLU A 86 12.98 18.84 -8.32
C GLU A 86 13.25 17.49 -9.03
N GLU A 87 13.30 16.39 -8.28
CA GLU A 87 13.45 15.04 -8.82
C GLU A 87 12.32 14.58 -9.76
N TYR A 88 11.15 15.24 -9.70
CA TYR A 88 10.01 14.96 -10.58
C TYR A 88 9.91 15.91 -11.78
N ALA A 89 10.79 16.91 -11.87
CA ALA A 89 10.77 17.90 -12.96
C ALA A 89 10.97 17.24 -14.34
N LEU A 90 11.91 16.30 -14.47
CA LEU A 90 12.13 15.56 -15.71
C LEU A 90 10.91 14.73 -16.12
N ILE A 91 10.26 14.07 -15.17
CA ILE A 91 9.04 13.30 -15.45
C ILE A 91 7.92 14.23 -15.90
N CYS A 92 7.83 15.42 -15.30
CA CYS A 92 6.85 16.44 -15.69
C CYS A 92 7.08 16.95 -17.12
N GLU A 93 8.35 17.15 -17.53
CA GLU A 93 8.69 17.57 -18.88
C GLU A 93 8.47 16.47 -19.93
N GLU A 94 8.79 15.21 -19.61
CA GLU A 94 8.72 14.09 -20.54
C GLU A 94 7.34 13.46 -20.64
N GLU A 95 6.66 13.26 -19.49
CA GLU A 95 5.41 12.50 -19.38
C GLU A 95 4.21 13.35 -18.92
N GLY A 96 4.45 14.60 -18.55
CA GLY A 96 3.42 15.55 -18.12
C GLY A 96 3.18 15.59 -16.60
N ALA A 97 2.55 16.69 -16.16
CA ALA A 97 2.27 16.96 -14.75
C ALA A 97 1.39 15.89 -14.07
N GLU A 98 0.46 15.31 -14.79
CA GLU A 98 -0.44 14.25 -14.28
C GLU A 98 0.34 13.02 -13.84
N ARG A 99 1.31 12.61 -14.66
CA ARG A 99 2.18 11.46 -14.38
C ARG A 99 3.11 11.76 -13.21
N ALA A 100 3.79 12.90 -13.23
CA ALA A 100 4.69 13.32 -12.17
C ALA A 100 3.97 13.41 -10.80
N ALA A 101 2.75 13.98 -10.78
CA ALA A 101 1.92 14.04 -9.58
C ALA A 101 1.54 12.65 -9.05
N CYS A 102 1.15 11.72 -9.94
CA CYS A 102 0.87 10.34 -9.57
C CYS A 102 2.07 9.66 -8.93
N ASP A 103 3.23 9.73 -9.56
CA ASP A 103 4.45 9.07 -9.10
C ASP A 103 4.93 9.66 -7.76
N TYR A 104 4.84 10.99 -7.60
CA TYR A 104 5.16 11.64 -6.33
C TYR A 104 4.24 11.17 -5.19
N ILE A 105 2.92 11.19 -5.41
CA ILE A 105 1.95 10.77 -4.40
C ILE A 105 2.09 9.27 -4.09
N ALA A 106 2.28 8.43 -5.10
CA ALA A 106 2.46 6.98 -4.92
C ALA A 106 3.72 6.63 -4.12
N GLY A 107 4.76 7.46 -4.16
CA GLY A 107 5.98 7.31 -3.37
C GLY A 107 5.85 7.74 -1.90
N MET A 108 4.74 8.36 -1.50
CA MET A 108 4.57 8.84 -0.13
C MET A 108 4.22 7.73 0.85
N SER A 109 4.75 7.82 2.07
CA SER A 109 4.16 7.10 3.22
C SER A 109 2.93 7.85 3.73
N ASP A 110 2.00 7.15 4.40
CA ASP A 110 0.78 7.74 4.95
C ASP A 110 1.07 8.99 5.80
N SER A 111 2.06 8.90 6.68
CA SER A 111 2.45 10.02 7.54
C SER A 111 3.04 11.20 6.77
N TYR A 112 3.71 10.94 5.66
CA TYR A 112 4.25 11.98 4.79
C TYR A 112 3.15 12.68 4.00
N ALA A 113 2.22 11.93 3.44
CA ALA A 113 1.07 12.46 2.72
C ALA A 113 0.23 13.40 3.61
N LEU A 114 -0.04 13.01 4.86
CA LEU A 114 -0.75 13.87 5.81
C LEU A 114 0.01 15.18 6.08
N ARG A 115 1.34 15.15 6.25
CA ARG A 115 2.13 16.37 6.46
C ARG A 115 2.14 17.29 5.24
N VAL A 116 2.22 16.72 4.04
CA VAL A 116 2.17 17.50 2.79
C VAL A 116 0.79 18.13 2.62
N PHE A 117 -0.26 17.37 2.87
CA PHE A 117 -1.63 17.89 2.84
C PHE A 117 -1.82 19.05 3.83
N ASP A 118 -1.40 18.88 5.09
CA ASP A 118 -1.46 19.94 6.09
C ASP A 118 -0.69 21.20 5.65
N ALA A 119 0.48 21.02 5.06
CA ALA A 119 1.29 22.15 4.60
C ALA A 119 0.65 22.93 3.46
N LEU A 120 -0.07 22.24 2.55
CA LEU A 120 -0.71 22.83 1.37
C LEU A 120 -2.09 23.45 1.68
N PHE A 121 -2.89 22.80 2.52
CA PHE A 121 -4.31 23.11 2.64
C PHE A 121 -4.75 23.59 4.00
N ILE A 122 -3.94 23.38 5.06
CA ILE A 122 -4.31 23.82 6.42
C ILE A 122 -3.55 25.11 6.78
N PRO A 123 -4.26 26.23 7.04
CA PRO A 123 -3.62 27.46 7.43
C PRO A 123 -2.87 27.31 8.76
N ARG A 124 -1.64 27.80 8.80
CA ARG A 124 -0.87 27.84 10.06
C ARG A 124 -1.45 28.91 10.99
N SER A 125 -1.63 28.55 12.26
CA SER A 125 -2.03 29.55 13.25
C SER A 125 -0.96 30.64 13.38
N TRP A 126 -1.39 31.89 13.44
CA TRP A 126 -0.50 33.01 13.70
C TRP A 126 0.12 32.81 15.09
N ARG A 127 1.43 32.62 15.13
CA ARG A 127 2.17 32.75 16.38
C ARG A 127 2.52 34.24 16.54
N VAL A 128 1.82 34.89 17.43
CA VAL A 128 2.18 36.23 17.93
C VAL A 128 3.29 36.06 18.94
#